data_20086ea3e69bb593e5938fda41bb3536
#
_entry.id   20086ea3e69bb593e5938fda41bb3536
#
_cell.length_a   1.000
_cell.length_b   1.000
_cell.length_c   1.000
_cell.angle_alpha   90.00
_cell.angle_beta   90.00
_cell.angle_gamma   90.00
#
_symmetry.space_group_name_H-M   'P 1'
#
loop_
_entity.id
_entity.type
_entity.pdbx_description
1 polymer ?
#
loop_
_entity_poly.entity_id
_entity_poly.type
_entity_poly.pdbx_seq_one_letter_code
_entity_poly.pdbx_strand_id
1 'polypeptide(L)'
;FMFVSGAIVGSFLNVCIVRMPHEKSVVTPRSHCVRCKKQLLWYDNIPFISYIFLGGRCRFCKEKISPRYFLVELITAITFVIFYQYFGLTALLPAYLAMVCGFIVATFVDFEHRIIPDEISIGGMVAWLLFSAFIPGLHGIDAGSGPLIPVHLKSL
;
A
#
# COMPACT_ATOMS: atom_id res chain seq x y z
N PHE A 1 -1.60 -9.36 12.99
CA PHE A 1 -1.45 -7.88 13.02
C PHE A 1 -1.00 -7.34 11.66
N MET A 2 0.14 -7.78 11.11
CA MET A 2 0.69 -7.26 9.84
C MET A 2 -0.24 -7.41 8.64
N PHE A 3 -0.97 -8.52 8.52
CA PHE A 3 -1.95 -8.71 7.46
C PHE A 3 -3.05 -7.64 7.50
N VAL A 4 -3.61 -7.36 8.68
CA VAL A 4 -4.67 -6.35 8.85
C VAL A 4 -4.13 -4.94 8.58
N SER A 5 -2.94 -4.62 9.08
CA SER A 5 -2.29 -3.34 8.81
C SER A 5 -2.05 -3.14 7.31
N GLY A 6 -1.55 -4.18 6.62
CA GLY A 6 -1.34 -4.15 5.18
C GLY A 6 -2.64 -3.99 4.39
N ALA A 7 -3.73 -4.62 4.82
CA ALA A 7 -5.04 -4.45 4.21
C ALA A 7 -5.57 -3.02 4.34
N ILE A 8 -5.44 -2.40 5.52
CA ILE A 8 -5.85 -1.02 5.77
C ILE A 8 -5.03 -0.06 4.89
N VAL A 9 -3.71 -0.26 4.85
CA VAL A 9 -2.84 0.53 3.96
C VAL A 9 -3.24 0.31 2.51
N GLY A 10 -3.48 -0.93 2.07
CA GLY A 10 -3.92 -1.25 0.71
C GLY A 10 -5.23 -0.55 0.31
N SER A 11 -6.17 -0.42 1.24
CA SER A 11 -7.39 0.36 1.02
C SER A 11 -7.08 1.85 0.77
N PHE A 12 -6.10 2.42 1.49
CA PHE A 12 -5.62 3.77 1.23
C PHE A 12 -4.88 3.88 -0.12
N LEU A 13 -4.05 2.89 -0.48
CA LEU A 13 -3.36 2.88 -1.78
C LEU A 13 -4.35 2.91 -2.95
N ASN A 14 -5.52 2.28 -2.83
CA ASN A 14 -6.58 2.39 -3.82
C ASN A 14 -7.07 3.84 -4.01
N VAL A 15 -7.12 4.64 -2.95
CA VAL A 15 -7.44 6.07 -3.06
C VAL A 15 -6.35 6.81 -3.81
N CYS A 16 -5.08 6.50 -3.53
CA CYS A 16 -3.93 7.09 -4.24
C CYS A 16 -3.98 6.74 -5.73
N ILE A 17 -4.18 5.47 -6.09
CA ILE A 17 -4.25 5.01 -7.48
C ILE A 17 -5.33 5.74 -8.28
N VAL A 18 -6.49 6.02 -7.67
CA VAL A 18 -7.60 6.70 -8.37
C VAL A 18 -7.40 8.21 -8.45
N ARG A 19 -6.75 8.83 -7.47
CA ARG A 19 -6.73 10.30 -7.33
C ARG A 19 -5.47 10.96 -7.83
N MET A 20 -4.29 10.34 -7.63
CA MET A 20 -3.01 10.93 -8.05
C MET A 20 -2.96 11.23 -9.56
N PRO A 21 -3.39 10.32 -10.47
CA PRO A 21 -3.35 10.62 -11.90
C PRO A 21 -4.20 11.83 -12.33
N HIS A 22 -5.11 12.27 -11.46
CA HIS A 22 -6.00 13.41 -11.70
C HIS A 22 -5.65 14.63 -10.84
N GLU A 23 -4.48 14.63 -10.19
CA GLU A 23 -4.02 15.71 -9.29
C GLU A 23 -5.02 16.06 -8.19
N LYS A 24 -5.81 15.07 -7.75
CA LYS A 24 -6.83 15.24 -6.71
C LYS A 24 -6.28 14.92 -5.34
N SER A 25 -6.70 15.71 -4.33
CA SER A 25 -6.32 15.42 -2.95
C SER A 25 -6.68 14.01 -2.53
N VAL A 26 -5.70 13.30 -1.96
CA VAL A 26 -5.88 11.93 -1.42
C VAL A 26 -6.59 11.95 -0.05
N VAL A 27 -6.66 13.12 0.60
CA VAL A 27 -7.26 13.28 1.93
C VAL A 27 -8.73 13.67 1.85
N THR A 28 -9.08 14.61 0.97
CA THR A 28 -10.45 15.16 0.83
C THR A 28 -10.91 15.11 -0.63
N PRO A 29 -12.22 14.90 -0.89
CA PRO A 29 -13.30 14.49 0.02
C PRO A 29 -13.20 13.03 0.44
N ARG A 30 -14.05 12.61 1.40
CA ARG A 30 -14.17 11.17 1.78
C ARG A 30 -14.51 10.28 0.58
N SER A 31 -14.23 8.99 0.71
CA SER A 31 -14.53 7.99 -0.32
C SER A 31 -16.02 8.01 -0.70
N HIS A 32 -16.30 8.00 -1.98
CA HIS A 32 -17.66 8.04 -2.53
C HIS A 32 -17.76 7.11 -3.75
N CYS A 33 -18.97 6.67 -4.05
CA CYS A 33 -19.21 5.87 -5.23
C CYS A 33 -19.00 6.72 -6.49
N VAL A 34 -18.25 6.19 -7.45
CA VAL A 34 -17.93 6.88 -8.71
C VAL A 34 -19.21 7.22 -9.50
N ARG A 35 -20.23 6.34 -9.45
CA ARG A 35 -21.46 6.49 -10.21
C ARG A 35 -22.53 7.32 -9.52
N CYS A 36 -22.95 6.95 -8.31
CA CYS A 36 -24.03 7.65 -7.62
C CYS A 36 -23.55 8.83 -6.75
N LYS A 37 -22.24 9.06 -6.64
CA LYS A 37 -21.59 10.13 -5.86
C LYS A 37 -21.94 10.13 -4.36
N LYS A 38 -22.71 9.15 -3.88
CA LYS A 38 -22.98 9.01 -2.45
C LYS A 38 -21.73 8.63 -1.70
N GLN A 39 -21.52 9.27 -0.55
CA GLN A 39 -20.40 9.01 0.34
C GLN A 39 -20.52 7.60 0.91
N LEU A 40 -19.39 6.88 0.94
CA LEU A 40 -19.31 5.55 1.55
C LEU A 40 -19.34 5.68 3.07
N LEU A 41 -20.01 4.75 3.72
CA LEU A 41 -20.03 4.65 5.16
C LEU A 41 -18.67 4.11 5.63
N TRP A 42 -18.24 4.43 6.84
CA TRP A 42 -16.92 4.04 7.34
C TRP A 42 -16.68 2.53 7.29
N TYR A 43 -17.71 1.73 7.55
CA TYR A 43 -17.65 0.28 7.50
C TYR A 43 -17.67 -0.29 6.08
N ASP A 44 -18.07 0.49 5.07
CA ASP A 44 -17.96 0.11 3.66
C ASP A 44 -16.51 0.24 3.13
N ASN A 45 -15.61 0.81 3.93
CA ASN A 45 -14.16 0.89 3.65
C ASN A 45 -13.34 -0.16 4.43
N ILE A 46 -13.98 -1.06 5.17
CA ILE A 46 -13.25 -2.15 5.84
C ILE A 46 -12.73 -3.10 4.77
N PRO A 47 -11.39 -3.29 4.67
CA PRO A 47 -10.79 -4.09 3.62
C PRO A 47 -11.36 -5.51 3.59
N PHE A 48 -11.49 -6.09 2.40
CA PHE A 48 -12.04 -7.42 2.11
C PHE A 48 -13.50 -7.60 2.54
N ILE A 49 -13.82 -7.26 3.80
CA ILE A 49 -15.12 -7.50 4.43
C ILE A 49 -16.20 -6.81 3.62
N SER A 50 -16.05 -5.54 3.36
CA SER A 50 -17.03 -4.75 2.60
C SER A 50 -17.23 -5.29 1.19
N TYR A 51 -16.15 -5.64 0.51
CA TYR A 51 -16.21 -6.17 -0.85
C TYR A 51 -16.95 -7.51 -0.90
N ILE A 52 -16.67 -8.41 0.04
CA ILE A 52 -17.30 -9.74 0.11
C ILE A 52 -18.78 -9.61 0.49
N PHE A 53 -19.10 -8.86 1.57
CA PHE A 53 -20.49 -8.71 2.03
C PHE A 53 -21.39 -7.97 1.03
N LEU A 54 -20.85 -7.02 0.28
CA LEU A 54 -21.60 -6.30 -0.74
C LEU A 54 -21.58 -7.01 -2.11
N GLY A 55 -20.91 -8.16 -2.22
CA GLY A 55 -20.76 -8.90 -3.47
C GLY A 55 -20.09 -8.07 -4.58
N GLY A 56 -19.11 -7.24 -4.23
CA GLY A 56 -18.42 -6.36 -5.16
C GLY A 56 -19.32 -5.29 -5.77
N ARG A 57 -20.35 -4.83 -5.06
CA ARG A 57 -21.32 -3.84 -5.56
C ARG A 57 -21.52 -2.69 -4.59
N CYS A 58 -21.82 -1.50 -5.12
CA CYS A 58 -22.17 -0.36 -4.30
C CYS A 58 -23.45 -0.63 -3.49
N ARG A 59 -23.45 -0.29 -2.22
CA ARG A 59 -24.62 -0.43 -1.33
C ARG A 59 -25.87 0.30 -1.85
N PHE A 60 -25.69 1.47 -2.44
CA PHE A 60 -26.79 2.36 -2.84
C PHE A 60 -27.30 2.11 -4.25
N CYS A 61 -26.41 2.11 -5.25
CA CYS A 61 -26.79 1.99 -6.65
C CYS A 61 -26.57 0.61 -7.26
N LYS A 62 -26.04 -0.36 -6.47
CA LYS A 62 -25.74 -1.74 -6.88
C LYS A 62 -24.77 -1.85 -8.07
N GLU A 63 -24.12 -0.76 -8.47
CA GLU A 63 -23.09 -0.75 -9.50
C GLU A 63 -21.91 -1.62 -9.08
N LYS A 64 -21.28 -2.30 -10.02
CA LYS A 64 -20.11 -3.15 -9.79
C LYS A 64 -18.90 -2.31 -9.37
N ILE A 65 -18.23 -2.74 -8.30
CA ILE A 65 -16.95 -2.21 -7.85
C ILE A 65 -15.85 -3.04 -8.51
N SER A 66 -14.85 -2.38 -9.09
CA SER A 66 -13.74 -3.06 -9.75
C SER A 66 -13.04 -4.05 -8.80
N PRO A 67 -12.74 -5.28 -9.24
CA PRO A 67 -11.99 -6.26 -8.45
C PRO A 67 -10.57 -5.79 -8.09
N ARG A 68 -10.06 -4.78 -8.79
CA ARG A 68 -8.78 -4.14 -8.48
C ARG A 68 -8.69 -3.70 -7.01
N TYR A 69 -9.79 -3.15 -6.45
CA TYR A 69 -9.80 -2.71 -5.05
C TYR A 69 -9.44 -3.85 -4.09
N PHE A 70 -10.08 -5.00 -4.29
CA PHE A 70 -9.78 -6.20 -3.52
C PHE A 70 -8.35 -6.71 -3.76
N LEU A 71 -7.90 -6.70 -5.02
CA LEU A 71 -6.57 -7.18 -5.41
C LEU A 71 -5.44 -6.34 -4.78
N VAL A 72 -5.55 -5.01 -4.81
CA VAL A 72 -4.56 -4.11 -4.20
C VAL A 72 -4.49 -4.33 -2.69
N GLU A 73 -5.64 -4.46 -2.01
CA GLU A 73 -5.68 -4.75 -0.58
C GLU A 73 -4.99 -6.08 -0.26
N LEU A 74 -5.26 -7.12 -1.05
CA LEU A 74 -4.71 -8.45 -0.85
C LEU A 74 -3.19 -8.47 -1.09
N ILE A 75 -2.72 -7.89 -2.18
CA ILE A 75 -1.28 -7.81 -2.50
C ILE A 75 -0.56 -7.07 -1.37
N THR A 76 -1.08 -5.92 -0.94
CA THR A 76 -0.47 -5.13 0.12
C THR A 76 -0.44 -5.91 1.45
N ALA A 77 -1.55 -6.57 1.81
CA ALA A 77 -1.63 -7.37 3.03
C ALA A 77 -0.61 -8.52 3.04
N ILE A 78 -0.50 -9.26 1.94
CA ILE A 78 0.47 -10.35 1.78
C ILE A 78 1.90 -9.82 1.86
N THR A 79 2.18 -8.72 1.16
CA THR A 79 3.51 -8.10 1.15
C THR A 79 3.95 -7.67 2.55
N PHE A 80 3.04 -7.08 3.34
CA PHE A 80 3.33 -6.71 4.73
C PHE A 80 3.72 -7.91 5.58
N VAL A 81 3.04 -9.05 5.40
CA VAL A 81 3.39 -10.29 6.12
C VAL A 81 4.76 -10.81 5.69
N ILE A 82 5.04 -10.86 4.39
CA ILE A 82 6.31 -11.34 3.85
C ILE A 82 7.47 -10.48 4.37
N PHE A 83 7.37 -9.16 4.25
CA PHE A 83 8.43 -8.25 4.69
C PHE A 83 8.65 -8.33 6.20
N TYR A 84 7.58 -8.47 6.98
CA TYR A 84 7.72 -8.70 8.41
C TYR A 84 8.43 -10.01 8.75
N GLN A 85 8.17 -11.08 8.01
CA GLN A 85 8.88 -12.35 8.21
C GLN A 85 10.38 -12.25 7.88
N TYR A 86 10.75 -11.41 6.89
CA TYR A 86 12.14 -11.22 6.50
C TYR A 86 12.90 -10.27 7.42
N PHE A 87 12.32 -9.13 7.76
CA PHE A 87 13.01 -8.04 8.47
C PHE A 87 12.69 -8.00 9.97
N GLY A 88 11.65 -8.70 10.44
CA GLY A 88 11.15 -8.56 11.79
C GLY A 88 10.70 -7.13 12.10
N LEU A 89 10.66 -6.76 13.39
CA LEU A 89 10.37 -5.38 13.83
C LEU A 89 11.67 -4.55 13.90
N THR A 90 12.31 -4.36 12.77
CA THR A 90 13.52 -3.52 12.66
C THR A 90 13.19 -2.16 12.08
N ALA A 91 14.11 -1.20 12.21
CA ALA A 91 13.97 0.13 11.60
C ALA A 91 13.92 0.07 10.06
N LEU A 92 14.42 -1.01 9.46
CA LEU A 92 14.38 -1.25 8.01
C LEU A 92 12.97 -1.56 7.50
N LEU A 93 12.13 -2.23 8.32
CA LEU A 93 10.80 -2.65 7.91
C LEU A 93 9.93 -1.50 7.37
N PRO A 94 9.72 -0.38 8.09
CA PRO A 94 8.88 0.71 7.61
C PRO A 94 9.44 1.35 6.32
N ALA A 95 10.76 1.43 6.16
CA ALA A 95 11.37 1.98 4.95
C ALA A 95 11.04 1.12 3.72
N TYR A 96 11.22 -0.19 3.82
CA TYR A 96 10.90 -1.11 2.73
C TYR A 96 9.39 -1.19 2.46
N LEU A 97 8.54 -1.15 3.50
CA LEU A 97 7.10 -1.13 3.32
C LEU A 97 6.63 0.14 2.60
N ALA A 98 7.19 1.31 2.94
CA ALA A 98 6.89 2.56 2.25
C ALA A 98 7.29 2.49 0.76
N MET A 99 8.49 1.97 0.47
CA MET A 99 8.97 1.78 -0.90
C MET A 99 8.05 0.86 -1.71
N VAL A 100 7.68 -0.29 -1.14
CA VAL A 100 6.80 -1.25 -1.84
C VAL A 100 5.41 -0.69 -2.04
N CYS A 101 4.86 0.07 -1.10
CA CYS A 101 3.60 0.78 -1.29
C CYS A 101 3.67 1.75 -2.48
N GLY A 102 4.76 2.50 -2.61
CA GLY A 102 5.01 3.34 -3.78
C GLY A 102 5.04 2.56 -5.08
N PHE A 103 5.73 1.41 -5.12
CA PHE A 103 5.76 0.54 -6.30
C PHE A 103 4.39 -0.05 -6.65
N ILE A 104 3.58 -0.45 -5.66
CA ILE A 104 2.22 -0.93 -5.89
C ILE A 104 1.39 0.17 -6.56
N VAL A 105 1.41 1.41 -6.02
CA VAL A 105 0.66 2.53 -6.61
C VAL A 105 1.17 2.82 -8.02
N ALA A 106 2.50 2.94 -8.23
CA ALA A 106 3.10 3.19 -9.53
C ALA A 106 2.66 2.14 -10.56
N THR A 107 2.74 0.85 -10.20
CA THR A 107 2.38 -0.25 -11.08
C THR A 107 0.92 -0.19 -11.52
N PHE A 108 -0.01 0.03 -10.57
CA PHE A 108 -1.43 0.09 -10.91
C PHE A 108 -1.82 1.35 -11.65
N VAL A 109 -1.16 2.49 -11.39
CA VAL A 109 -1.37 3.73 -12.14
C VAL A 109 -0.83 3.59 -13.56
N ASP A 110 0.38 3.04 -13.73
CA ASP A 110 0.95 2.81 -15.06
C ASP A 110 0.09 1.86 -15.90
N PHE A 111 -0.41 0.80 -15.27
CA PHE A 111 -1.30 -0.17 -15.95
C PHE A 111 -2.60 0.45 -16.45
N GLU A 112 -3.18 1.41 -15.72
CA GLU A 112 -4.45 2.06 -16.10
C GLU A 112 -4.26 3.30 -16.99
N HIS A 113 -3.25 4.11 -16.69
CA HIS A 113 -3.07 5.44 -17.29
C HIS A 113 -1.83 5.56 -18.15
N ARG A 114 -0.89 4.58 -18.09
CA ARG A 114 0.43 4.62 -18.75
C ARG A 114 1.24 5.87 -18.42
N ILE A 115 1.13 6.33 -17.19
CA ILE A 115 1.87 7.46 -16.63
C ILE A 115 2.36 7.09 -15.24
N ILE A 116 3.48 7.65 -14.83
CA ILE A 116 3.97 7.54 -13.45
C ILE A 116 3.83 8.92 -12.82
N PRO A 117 2.98 9.09 -11.78
CA PRO A 117 2.81 10.38 -11.11
C PRO A 117 4.13 10.87 -10.50
N ASP A 118 4.38 12.17 -10.60
CA ASP A 118 5.59 12.80 -10.07
C ASP A 118 5.67 12.68 -8.54
N GLU A 119 4.54 12.65 -7.86
CA GLU A 119 4.47 12.42 -6.41
C GLU A 119 5.10 11.08 -5.99
N ILE A 120 5.00 10.06 -6.84
CA ILE A 120 5.60 8.75 -6.56
C ILE A 120 7.08 8.76 -6.93
N SER A 121 7.45 9.32 -8.08
CA SER A 121 8.83 9.35 -8.56
C SER A 121 9.70 10.27 -7.70
N ILE A 122 9.32 11.54 -7.59
CA ILE A 122 10.07 12.56 -6.85
C ILE A 122 9.90 12.35 -5.36
N GLY A 123 8.65 12.14 -4.90
CA GLY A 123 8.35 11.87 -3.49
C GLY A 123 9.01 10.60 -2.98
N GLY A 124 9.03 9.55 -3.78
CA GLY A 124 9.73 8.29 -3.48
C GLY A 124 11.24 8.48 -3.36
N MET A 125 11.84 9.25 -4.28
CA MET A 125 13.27 9.58 -4.23
C MET A 125 13.62 10.37 -2.96
N VAL A 126 12.85 11.39 -2.62
CA VAL A 126 13.06 12.19 -1.40
C VAL A 126 12.89 11.33 -0.15
N ALA A 127 11.84 10.54 -0.09
CA ALA A 127 11.60 9.63 1.04
C ALA A 127 12.75 8.63 1.21
N TRP A 128 13.26 8.07 0.10
CA TRP A 128 14.38 7.14 0.15
C TRP A 128 15.68 7.81 0.62
N LEU A 129 15.96 9.03 0.18
CA LEU A 129 17.11 9.82 0.66
C LEU A 129 17.01 10.10 2.17
N LEU A 130 15.81 10.43 2.66
CA LEU A 130 15.59 10.62 4.08
C LEU A 130 15.80 9.33 4.87
N PHE A 131 15.22 8.20 4.43
CA PHE A 131 15.46 6.91 5.07
C PHE A 131 16.93 6.53 5.08
N SER A 132 17.62 6.77 3.96
CA SER A 132 19.06 6.55 3.82
C SER A 132 19.89 7.36 4.83
N ALA A 133 19.50 8.61 5.08
CA ALA A 133 20.18 9.47 6.04
C ALA A 133 19.94 9.05 7.52
N PHE A 134 18.74 8.58 7.83
CA PHE A 134 18.34 8.25 9.21
C PHE A 134 18.51 6.78 9.58
N ILE A 135 18.65 5.89 8.60
CA ILE A 135 18.75 4.43 8.83
C ILE A 135 20.07 3.91 8.18
N PRO A 136 21.20 3.96 8.91
CA PRO A 136 22.49 3.50 8.38
C PRO A 136 22.49 2.03 7.92
N GLY A 137 21.65 1.18 8.53
CA GLY A 137 21.47 -0.23 8.14
C GLY A 137 20.98 -0.46 6.71
N LEU A 138 20.41 0.57 6.04
CA LEU A 138 20.05 0.51 4.62
C LEU A 138 21.27 0.37 3.70
N HIS A 139 22.45 0.81 4.15
CA HIS A 139 23.70 0.72 3.40
C HIS A 139 24.54 -0.52 3.75
N GLY A 140 24.01 -1.44 4.56
CA GLY A 140 24.78 -2.59 5.04
C GLY A 140 25.96 -2.21 5.96
N ILE A 141 25.97 -0.96 6.46
CA ILE A 141 26.95 -0.44 7.38
C ILE A 141 26.51 -0.74 8.82
N ASP A 142 26.14 -1.96 9.11
CA ASP A 142 26.00 -2.41 10.48
C ASP A 142 27.40 -2.80 10.96
N ALA A 143 27.97 -1.95 11.78
CA ALA A 143 29.22 -2.19 12.45
C ALA A 143 29.10 -3.48 13.31
N GLY A 144 29.37 -4.64 12.70
CA GLY A 144 29.55 -5.89 13.42
C GLY A 144 28.55 -7.01 13.22
N SER A 145 27.50 -6.87 12.43
CA SER A 145 26.62 -8.00 12.08
C SER A 145 26.86 -8.44 10.63
N GLY A 146 27.26 -9.69 10.45
CA GLY A 146 27.45 -10.30 9.15
C GLY A 146 26.19 -10.24 8.27
N PRO A 147 26.22 -10.74 7.01
CA PRO A 147 25.15 -10.58 6.04
C PRO A 147 23.79 -10.92 6.64
N LEU A 148 22.79 -10.08 6.37
CA LEU A 148 21.40 -10.25 6.82
C LEU A 148 20.87 -11.62 6.32
N ILE A 149 21.14 -12.67 7.08
CA ILE A 149 20.55 -13.98 6.86
C ILE A 149 19.14 -13.92 7.42
N PRO A 150 18.09 -14.19 6.64
CA PRO A 150 16.71 -14.19 7.15
C PRO A 150 16.61 -15.10 8.37
N VAL A 151 15.91 -14.62 9.39
CA VAL A 151 15.82 -15.25 10.73
C VAL A 151 15.41 -16.72 10.65
N HIS A 152 14.66 -17.12 9.63
CA HIS A 152 14.24 -18.51 9.39
C HIS A 152 15.34 -19.46 8.87
N LEU A 153 16.46 -18.95 8.35
CA LEU A 153 17.55 -19.82 7.91
C LEU A 153 18.57 -20.14 9.03
N LYS A 154 18.44 -19.53 10.21
CA LYS A 154 19.30 -19.84 11.37
C LYS A 154 18.86 -21.06 12.18
N SER A 155 17.74 -21.69 11.82
CA SER A 155 17.19 -22.86 12.53
C SER A 155 17.21 -24.16 11.69
N LEU A 156 17.96 -24.19 10.61
CA LEU A 156 18.37 -25.39 9.87
C LEU A 156 19.89 -25.57 9.99
#